data_8f84de94d17c9895ebd47f8c4663940c
#
_entry.id   8f84de94d17c9895ebd47f8c4663940c
#
_cell.length_a   1.000
_cell.length_b   1.000
_cell.length_c   1.000
_cell.angle_alpha   90.00
_cell.angle_beta   90.00
_cell.angle_gamma   90.00
#
_symmetry.space_group_name_H-M   'P 1'
#
loop_
_entity.id
_entity.type
_entity.pdbx_description
1 polymer ?
#
loop_
_entity_poly.entity_id
_entity_poly.type
_entity_poly.pdbx_seq_one_letter_code
_entity_poly.pdbx_strand_id
1 'polypeptide(L)'
;MKLEFHHINIVSKNVDELNNFYKNILQMDSISETDFPRTKATESSGYNGKIKFVTEGKVQMHLAERDFDVAKQNNRHINPVERGHIAFRTDDLEGFIKILEKNKINYADYGT
;
A
#
# COMPACT_ATOMS: atom_id res chain seq x y z
N MET A 1 -17.74 10.68 9.49
CA MET A 1 -16.50 10.13 8.89
C MET A 1 -16.74 9.86 7.41
N LYS A 2 -15.84 10.34 6.57
CA LYS A 2 -15.89 10.12 5.13
C LYS A 2 -14.75 9.18 4.71
N LEU A 3 -15.06 8.17 3.92
CA LEU A 3 -14.08 7.27 3.33
C LEU A 3 -13.95 7.55 1.84
N GLU A 4 -12.72 7.58 1.36
CA GLU A 4 -12.40 7.67 -0.05
C GLU A 4 -11.53 6.48 -0.44
N PHE A 5 -11.85 5.88 -1.58
CA PHE A 5 -11.00 4.83 -2.14
C PHE A 5 -9.68 5.46 -2.58
N HIS A 6 -8.57 4.95 -2.08
CA HIS A 6 -7.26 5.51 -2.39
C HIS A 6 -6.47 4.65 -3.37
N HIS A 7 -6.22 3.41 -3.00
CA HIS A 7 -5.45 2.55 -3.88
C HIS A 7 -5.73 1.07 -3.67
N ILE A 8 -5.37 0.31 -4.69
CA ILE A 8 -5.23 -1.14 -4.63
C ILE A 8 -3.74 -1.45 -4.72
N ASN A 9 -3.23 -2.30 -3.83
CA ASN A 9 -1.86 -2.80 -3.93
C ASN A 9 -1.87 -4.19 -4.54
N ILE A 10 -1.13 -4.36 -5.62
CA ILE A 10 -0.94 -5.64 -6.29
C ILE A 10 0.53 -6.03 -6.14
N VAL A 11 0.77 -7.28 -5.81
CA VAL A 11 2.11 -7.79 -5.52
C VAL A 11 2.55 -8.73 -6.63
N SER A 12 3.80 -8.59 -7.06
CA SER A 12 4.40 -9.41 -8.10
C SER A 12 5.86 -9.71 -7.80
N LYS A 13 6.35 -10.81 -8.34
CA LYS A 13 7.78 -11.12 -8.37
C LYS A 13 8.52 -10.22 -9.37
N ASN A 14 7.82 -9.70 -10.37
CA ASN A 14 8.39 -8.88 -11.43
C ASN A 14 7.56 -7.61 -11.61
N VAL A 15 7.89 -6.59 -10.83
CA VAL A 15 7.16 -5.30 -10.83
C VAL A 15 7.31 -4.57 -12.16
N ASP A 16 8.46 -4.66 -12.81
CA ASP A 16 8.69 -3.98 -14.10
C ASP A 16 7.79 -4.54 -15.20
N GLU A 17 7.63 -5.86 -15.26
CA GLU A 17 6.74 -6.51 -16.21
C GLU A 17 5.28 -6.12 -15.94
N LEU A 18 4.88 -6.13 -14.66
CA LEU A 18 3.53 -5.73 -14.26
C LEU A 18 3.27 -4.26 -14.59
N ASN A 19 4.22 -3.39 -14.33
CA ASN A 19 4.14 -1.96 -14.66
C ASN A 19 3.98 -1.75 -16.17
N ASN A 20 4.75 -2.47 -16.98
CA ASN A 20 4.64 -2.39 -18.44
C ASN A 20 3.27 -2.82 -18.94
N PHE A 21 2.69 -3.86 -18.34
CA PHE A 21 1.34 -4.29 -18.68
C PHE A 21 0.31 -3.18 -18.43
N TYR A 22 0.31 -2.60 -17.25
CA TYR A 22 -0.65 -1.54 -16.91
C TYR A 22 -0.46 -0.28 -17.76
N LYS A 23 0.77 0.09 -18.04
CA LYS A 23 1.06 1.28 -18.86
C LYS A 23 0.83 1.06 -20.34
N ASN A 24 1.34 -0.03 -20.89
CA ASN A 24 1.39 -0.23 -22.35
C ASN A 24 0.15 -0.95 -22.88
N ILE A 25 -0.42 -1.87 -22.13
CA ILE A 25 -1.62 -2.61 -22.56
C ILE A 25 -2.88 -1.88 -22.11
N LEU A 26 -2.96 -1.51 -20.82
CA LEU A 26 -4.14 -0.83 -20.28
C LEU A 26 -4.05 0.69 -20.37
N GLN A 27 -2.95 1.22 -20.86
CA GLN A 27 -2.73 2.65 -21.14
C GLN A 27 -2.94 3.55 -19.91
N MET A 28 -2.57 3.05 -18.74
CA MET A 28 -2.59 3.83 -17.50
C MET A 28 -1.42 4.79 -17.43
N ASP A 29 -1.61 5.89 -16.70
CA ASP A 29 -0.58 6.89 -16.47
C ASP A 29 0.31 6.50 -15.30
N SER A 30 1.60 6.78 -15.41
CA SER A 30 2.54 6.64 -14.29
C SER A 30 2.37 7.76 -13.29
N ILE A 31 2.49 7.43 -12.00
CA ILE A 31 2.65 8.41 -10.93
C ILE A 31 4.10 8.36 -10.50
N SER A 32 4.74 9.52 -10.33
CA SER A 32 6.15 9.59 -9.95
C SER A 32 6.38 9.04 -8.55
N GLU A 33 7.43 8.24 -8.38
CA GLU A 33 7.86 7.74 -7.07
C GLU A 33 8.23 8.87 -6.10
N THR A 34 8.60 10.05 -6.62
CA THR A 34 8.90 11.22 -5.80
C THR A 34 7.67 11.78 -5.09
N ASP A 35 6.47 11.47 -5.58
CA ASP A 35 5.22 11.85 -4.91
C ASP A 35 4.95 10.99 -3.67
N PHE A 36 5.68 9.88 -3.51
CA PHE A 36 5.56 8.95 -2.39
C PHE A 36 6.94 8.66 -1.81
N PRO A 37 7.62 9.67 -1.23
CA PRO A 37 8.96 9.46 -0.70
C PRO A 37 8.92 8.48 0.48
N ARG A 38 9.90 7.58 0.52
CA ARG A 38 10.06 6.69 1.67
C ARG A 38 10.51 7.51 2.87
N THR A 39 9.75 7.43 3.95
CA THR A 39 10.09 8.08 5.20
C THR A 39 11.08 7.22 5.99
N LYS A 40 11.68 7.80 7.05
CA LYS A 40 12.51 7.03 7.98
C LYS A 40 11.74 5.86 8.60
N ALA A 41 10.44 6.03 8.85
CA ALA A 41 9.59 4.96 9.35
C ALA A 41 9.50 3.80 8.36
N THR A 42 9.29 4.10 7.07
CA THR A 42 9.26 3.07 6.02
C THR A 42 10.60 2.37 5.85
N GLU A 43 11.70 3.13 5.90
CA GLU A 43 13.06 2.57 5.83
C GLU A 43 13.33 1.66 7.02
N SER A 44 12.95 2.09 8.23
CA SER A 44 13.14 1.30 9.45
C SER A 44 12.25 0.08 9.49
N SER A 45 11.14 0.06 8.75
CA SER A 45 10.25 -1.09 8.65
C SER A 45 10.79 -2.23 7.79
N GLY A 46 11.93 -2.02 7.15
CA GLY A 46 12.65 -3.08 6.44
C GLY A 46 12.11 -3.44 5.07
N TYR A 47 11.15 -2.71 4.52
CA TYR A 47 10.69 -2.92 3.17
C TYR A 47 11.47 -2.05 2.18
N ASN A 48 12.32 -2.68 1.40
CA ASN A 48 13.15 -2.03 0.38
C ASN A 48 12.83 -2.52 -1.04
N GLY A 49 11.71 -3.21 -1.20
CA GLY A 49 11.28 -3.74 -2.48
C GLY A 49 10.95 -2.66 -3.50
N LYS A 50 10.95 -3.04 -4.77
CA LYS A 50 10.59 -2.15 -5.86
C LYS A 50 9.09 -1.86 -5.83
N ILE A 51 8.72 -0.60 -5.99
CA ILE A 51 7.33 -0.17 -6.11
C ILE A 51 7.18 0.74 -7.32
N LYS A 52 6.11 0.54 -8.09
CA LYS A 52 5.68 1.44 -9.16
C LYS A 52 4.23 1.84 -8.91
N PHE A 53 3.87 3.02 -9.38
CA PHE A 53 2.54 3.59 -9.18
C PHE A 53 1.93 3.95 -10.53
N VAL A 54 0.70 3.51 -10.76
CA VAL A 54 -0.07 3.84 -11.96
C VAL A 54 -1.48 4.27 -11.59
N THR A 55 -2.17 4.95 -12.49
CA THR A 55 -3.54 5.42 -12.25
C THR A 55 -4.33 5.46 -13.56
N GLU A 56 -5.63 5.21 -13.47
CA GLU A 56 -6.60 5.47 -14.52
C GLU A 56 -7.17 6.91 -14.47
N GLY A 57 -6.75 7.69 -13.47
CA GLY A 57 -7.14 9.08 -13.26
C GLY A 57 -7.79 9.37 -11.91
N LYS A 58 -8.38 8.39 -11.25
CA LYS A 58 -9.06 8.56 -9.95
C LYS A 58 -8.48 7.68 -8.86
N VAL A 59 -8.23 6.43 -9.15
CA VAL A 59 -7.74 5.44 -8.19
C VAL A 59 -6.29 5.11 -8.55
N GLN A 60 -5.46 4.97 -7.52
CA GLN A 60 -4.09 4.54 -7.70
C GLN A 60 -3.99 3.03 -7.64
N MET A 61 -3.03 2.48 -8.37
CA MET A 61 -2.59 1.11 -8.21
C MET A 61 -1.11 1.13 -7.82
N HIS A 62 -0.80 0.52 -6.71
CA HIS A 62 0.57 0.35 -6.23
C HIS A 62 1.04 -1.04 -6.60
N LEU A 63 2.10 -1.12 -7.39
CA LEU A 63 2.66 -2.36 -7.90
C LEU A 63 3.94 -2.65 -7.11
N ALA A 64 3.85 -3.56 -6.16
CA ALA A 64 4.90 -3.80 -5.19
C ALA A 64 5.57 -5.15 -5.41
N GLU A 65 6.86 -5.20 -5.15
CA GLU A 65 7.61 -6.46 -5.12
C GLU A 65 7.21 -7.27 -3.88
N ARG A 66 6.98 -8.57 -4.10
CA ARG A 66 6.62 -9.48 -3.02
C ARG A 66 7.74 -9.58 -1.98
N ASP A 67 7.37 -9.48 -0.72
CA ASP A 67 8.28 -9.68 0.40
C ASP A 67 7.54 -10.41 1.53
N PHE A 68 7.94 -11.64 1.83
CA PHE A 68 7.30 -12.46 2.83
C PHE A 68 7.69 -12.10 4.26
N ASP A 69 8.73 -11.30 4.45
CA ASP A 69 9.34 -11.06 5.77
C ASP A 69 8.97 -9.72 6.42
N VAL A 70 8.30 -8.82 5.68
CA VAL A 70 8.00 -7.46 6.17
C VAL A 70 7.26 -7.48 7.51
N ALA A 71 6.22 -8.29 7.62
CA ALA A 71 5.43 -8.37 8.84
C ALA A 71 6.27 -8.86 10.03
N LYS A 72 7.08 -9.89 9.80
CA LYS A 72 7.97 -10.46 10.82
C LYS A 72 9.03 -9.46 11.29
N GLN A 73 9.64 -8.75 10.34
CA GLN A 73 10.65 -7.72 10.65
C GLN A 73 10.09 -6.59 11.52
N ASN A 74 8.80 -6.33 11.41
CA ASN A 74 8.12 -5.27 12.15
C ASN A 74 7.29 -5.76 13.33
N ASN A 75 7.38 -7.04 13.69
CA ASN A 75 6.56 -7.65 14.73
C ASN A 75 5.06 -7.44 14.51
N ARG A 76 4.63 -7.54 13.26
CA ARG A 76 3.23 -7.40 12.85
C ARG A 76 2.70 -8.72 12.31
N HIS A 77 1.40 -8.93 12.44
CA HIS A 77 0.74 -10.14 11.94
C HIS A 77 0.06 -9.92 10.58
N ILE A 78 0.16 -8.71 10.02
CA ILE A 78 -0.36 -8.38 8.70
C ILE A 78 0.81 -8.01 7.80
N ASN A 79 0.93 -8.71 6.67
CA ASN A 79 1.95 -8.41 5.68
C ASN A 79 1.31 -7.81 4.42
N PRO A 80 1.40 -6.47 4.22
CA PRO A 80 0.74 -5.81 3.09
C PRO A 80 1.38 -6.08 1.74
N VAL A 81 2.58 -6.67 1.70
CA VAL A 81 3.33 -6.93 0.46
C VAL A 81 3.50 -8.41 0.15
N GLU A 82 2.80 -9.27 0.87
CA GLU A 82 2.77 -10.70 0.56
C GLU A 82 1.78 -11.00 -0.56
N ARG A 83 0.57 -10.48 -0.47
CA ARG A 83 -0.52 -10.78 -1.41
C ARG A 83 -1.15 -9.54 -2.05
N GLY A 84 -1.02 -8.41 -1.42
CA GLY A 84 -1.64 -7.17 -1.82
C GLY A 84 -2.65 -6.66 -0.80
N HIS A 85 -3.21 -5.48 -1.06
CA HIS A 85 -4.18 -4.87 -0.16
C HIS A 85 -5.04 -3.84 -0.88
N ILE A 86 -6.12 -3.43 -0.22
CA ILE A 86 -6.96 -2.30 -0.62
C ILE A 86 -6.80 -1.22 0.44
N ALA A 87 -6.63 0.03 0.03
CA ALA A 87 -6.48 1.13 0.95
C ALA A 87 -7.58 2.17 0.76
N PHE A 88 -8.08 2.65 1.88
CA PHE A 88 -9.01 3.77 1.95
C PHE A 88 -8.37 4.91 2.73
N ARG A 89 -8.73 6.12 2.38
CA ARG A 89 -8.37 7.31 3.16
C ARG A 89 -9.60 7.78 3.93
N THR A 90 -9.39 8.23 5.16
CA THR A 90 -10.45 8.82 5.98
C THR A 90 -10.06 10.22 6.42
N ASP A 91 -11.04 11.06 6.67
CA ASP A 91 -10.85 12.37 7.29
C ASP A 91 -10.86 12.31 8.83
N ASP A 92 -11.14 11.13 9.41
CA ASP A 92 -11.23 10.94 10.86
C ASP A 92 -10.62 9.61 11.29
N LEU A 93 -9.29 9.55 11.29
CA LEU A 93 -8.57 8.33 11.65
C LEU A 93 -8.82 7.92 13.11
N GLU A 94 -8.84 8.89 14.04
CA GLU A 94 -9.07 8.60 15.46
C GLU A 94 -10.46 8.01 15.70
N GLY A 95 -11.47 8.54 15.03
CA GLY A 95 -12.82 8.00 15.09
C GLY A 95 -12.91 6.59 14.53
N PHE A 96 -12.20 6.32 13.45
CA PHE A 96 -12.13 4.98 12.88
C PHE A 96 -11.46 3.97 13.82
N ILE A 97 -10.35 4.34 14.43
CA ILE A 97 -9.66 3.49 15.41
C ILE A 97 -10.59 3.16 16.59
N LYS A 98 -11.35 4.14 17.10
CA LYS A 98 -12.33 3.89 18.15
C LYS A 98 -13.40 2.90 17.75
N ILE A 99 -13.84 2.93 16.50
CA ILE A 99 -14.80 1.94 15.95
C ILE A 99 -14.17 0.53 15.98
N LEU A 100 -12.92 0.40 15.55
CA LEU A 100 -12.22 -0.88 15.58
C LEU A 100 -12.10 -1.43 17.01
N GLU A 101 -11.68 -0.58 17.94
CA GLU A 101 -11.53 -0.97 19.35
C GLU A 101 -12.86 -1.36 19.98
N LYS A 102 -13.91 -0.58 19.75
CA LYS A 102 -15.26 -0.88 20.24
C LYS A 102 -15.76 -2.24 19.76
N ASN A 103 -15.46 -2.59 18.52
CA ASN A 103 -15.89 -3.86 17.92
C ASN A 103 -14.87 -4.98 18.10
N LYS A 104 -13.79 -4.74 18.87
CA LYS A 104 -12.73 -5.72 19.15
C LYS A 104 -12.10 -6.28 17.88
N ILE A 105 -11.91 -5.42 16.87
CA ILE A 105 -11.26 -5.79 15.62
C ILE A 105 -9.77 -5.57 15.76
N ASN A 106 -8.97 -6.59 15.48
CA ASN A 106 -7.52 -6.49 15.50
C ASN A 106 -7.03 -5.63 14.33
N TYR A 107 -6.05 -4.78 14.61
CA TYR A 107 -5.38 -3.99 13.58
C TYR A 107 -3.90 -3.85 13.89
N ALA A 108 -3.13 -3.48 12.88
CA ALA A 108 -1.71 -3.17 13.04
C ALA A 108 -1.47 -1.73 12.58
N ASP A 109 -0.79 -0.96 13.40
CA ASP A 109 -0.38 0.40 13.07
C ASP A 109 1.11 0.40 12.73
N TYR A 110 1.44 0.73 11.49
CA TYR A 110 2.82 0.79 11.00
C TYR A 110 3.45 2.19 11.19
N GLY A 111 2.69 3.17 11.68
CA GLY A 111 3.19 4.50 11.99
C GLY A 111 3.54 5.37 10.78
N THR A 112 2.95 5.08 9.66
CA THR A 112 3.23 5.81 8.41
C THR A 112 2.04 6.60 7.91
#